data_6f6583a37cd18eb6a87a875a47bd8afc
#
_entry.id   6f6583a37cd18eb6a87a875a47bd8afc
#
_cell.length_a   1.000
_cell.length_b   1.000
_cell.length_c   1.000
_cell.angle_alpha   90.00
_cell.angle_beta   90.00
_cell.angle_gamma   90.00
#
_symmetry.space_group_name_H-M   'P 1'
#
loop_
_entity.id
_entity.type
_entity.pdbx_description
1 polymer ?
#
loop_
_entity_poly.entity_id
_entity_poly.type
_entity_poly.pdbx_seq_one_letter_code
_entity_poly.pdbx_strand_id
1 'polypeptide(L)'
;MTDTGRVVVVAAGFALWTGGRCVAASRWADVRRLRAYLRGESADSPLLLGVELLDGTIVELHEAAPGFDAFLDRASATLPGLLPFAAWHAPLRAGTSSTEGIVVFERVARRY
;
A
#
# COMPACT_ATOMS: atom_id res chain seq x y z
N MET A 1 21.56 -8.55 -2.59
CA MET A 1 20.28 -8.80 -1.89
C MET A 1 19.48 -7.50 -1.84
N THR A 2 18.25 -7.56 -2.27
CA THR A 2 17.39 -6.37 -2.28
C THR A 2 16.67 -6.26 -0.94
N ASP A 3 16.80 -5.11 -0.28
CA ASP A 3 16.09 -4.84 0.95
C ASP A 3 14.66 -4.40 0.61
N THR A 4 13.66 -5.22 0.93
CA THR A 4 12.26 -4.89 0.73
C THR A 4 11.72 -3.95 1.82
N GLY A 5 12.54 -3.68 2.84
CA GLY A 5 12.11 -2.87 3.97
C GLY A 5 11.29 -3.62 4.98
N ARG A 6 10.86 -2.91 6.00
CA ARG A 6 9.96 -3.42 7.04
C ARG A 6 8.90 -2.37 7.33
N VAL A 7 7.66 -2.80 7.42
CA VAL A 7 6.55 -1.92 7.75
C VAL A 7 6.23 -2.06 9.23
N VAL A 8 6.29 -0.95 9.96
CA VAL A 8 5.91 -0.90 11.37
C VAL A 8 4.56 -0.23 11.48
N VAL A 9 3.59 -0.91 12.10
CA VAL A 9 2.21 -0.46 12.16
C VAL A 9 1.84 -0.16 13.60
N VAL A 10 1.27 1.02 13.82
CA VAL A 10 0.77 1.45 15.13
C VAL A 10 -0.67 1.93 14.97
N ALA A 11 -1.34 2.19 16.10
CA ALA A 11 -2.73 2.62 16.07
C ALA A 11 -2.94 3.89 15.23
N ALA A 12 -2.03 4.85 15.32
CA ALA A 12 -2.16 6.14 14.64
C ALA A 12 -1.64 6.16 13.20
N GLY A 13 -0.88 5.14 12.78
CA GLY A 13 -0.29 5.16 11.45
C GLY A 13 0.70 4.04 11.19
N PHE A 14 1.64 4.31 10.30
CA PHE A 14 2.66 3.33 9.91
C PHE A 14 3.97 4.00 9.57
N ALA A 15 5.03 3.21 9.52
CA ALA A 15 6.35 3.67 9.10
C ALA A 15 7.02 2.59 8.25
N LEU A 16 7.81 3.02 7.28
CA LEU A 16 8.64 2.14 6.45
C LEU A 16 10.09 2.32 6.84
N TRP A 17 10.75 1.21 7.16
CA TRP A 17 12.16 1.17 7.54
C TRP A 17 12.95 0.38 6.52
N THR A 18 14.08 0.92 6.08
CA THR A 18 15.04 0.21 5.24
C THR A 18 16.45 0.46 5.77
N GLY A 19 17.26 -0.59 5.81
CA GLY A 19 18.65 -0.46 6.28
C GLY A 19 18.78 0.09 7.70
N GLY A 20 17.79 -0.18 8.57
CA GLY A 20 17.80 0.31 9.94
C GLY A 20 17.40 1.77 10.10
N ARG A 21 16.88 2.40 9.04
CA ARG A 21 16.47 3.80 9.04
C ARG A 21 15.00 3.93 8.68
N CYS A 22 14.31 4.82 9.38
CA CYS A 22 12.93 5.19 9.00
C CYS A 22 12.98 6.12 7.79
N VAL A 23 12.49 5.63 6.64
CA VAL A 23 12.51 6.40 5.40
C VAL A 23 11.19 7.08 5.11
N ALA A 24 10.10 6.64 5.76
CA ALA A 24 8.80 7.27 5.60
C ALA A 24 7.93 6.90 6.80
N ALA A 25 7.06 7.81 7.19
CA ALA A 25 6.06 7.59 8.23
C ALA A 25 4.85 8.45 7.94
N SER A 26 3.67 7.95 8.30
CA SER A 26 2.43 8.70 8.09
C SER A 26 1.37 8.26 9.06
N ARG A 27 0.43 9.16 9.35
CA ARG A 27 -0.81 8.82 10.05
C ARG A 27 -1.81 8.29 9.03
N TRP A 28 -2.73 7.43 9.50
CA TRP A 28 -3.81 6.94 8.63
C TRP A 28 -4.63 8.10 8.05
N ALA A 29 -4.83 9.15 8.82
CA ALA A 29 -5.59 10.32 8.38
C ALA A 29 -4.97 11.04 7.19
N ASP A 30 -3.66 10.87 6.97
CA ASP A 30 -2.94 11.53 5.88
C ASP A 30 -2.82 10.67 4.62
N VAL A 31 -3.39 9.47 4.63
CA VAL A 31 -3.44 8.59 3.45
C VAL A 31 -4.55 9.08 2.52
N ARG A 32 -4.17 9.44 1.30
CA ARG A 32 -5.11 9.89 0.29
C ARG A 32 -5.62 8.77 -0.59
N ARG A 33 -4.70 7.89 -1.03
CA ARG A 33 -5.02 6.82 -1.97
C ARG A 33 -4.09 5.65 -1.78
N LEU A 34 -4.61 4.45 -1.98
CA LEU A 34 -3.80 3.23 -2.07
C LEU A 34 -4.01 2.63 -3.46
N ARG A 35 -2.90 2.31 -4.11
CA ARG A 35 -2.92 1.67 -5.42
C ARG A 35 -2.03 0.44 -5.39
N ALA A 36 -2.59 -0.72 -5.78
CA ALA A 36 -1.85 -1.96 -5.90
C ALA A 36 -1.42 -2.16 -7.36
N TYR A 37 -0.17 -2.56 -7.57
CA TYR A 37 0.36 -2.78 -8.91
C TYR A 37 1.53 -3.76 -8.88
N LEU A 38 1.84 -4.34 -10.04
CA LEU A 38 3.01 -5.19 -10.21
C LEU A 38 4.14 -4.35 -10.81
N ARG A 39 5.35 -4.54 -10.31
CA ARG A 39 6.54 -3.89 -10.86
C ARG A 39 7.11 -4.75 -11.99
N GLY A 40 6.37 -4.91 -13.06
CA GLY A 40 6.77 -5.72 -14.19
C GLY A 40 5.57 -6.35 -14.86
N GLU A 41 5.81 -7.11 -15.93
CA GLU A 41 4.74 -7.66 -16.76
C GLU A 41 4.44 -9.12 -16.46
N SER A 42 5.29 -9.78 -15.68
CA SER A 42 5.11 -11.18 -15.32
C SER A 42 4.21 -11.35 -14.13
N ALA A 43 3.47 -12.46 -14.07
CA ALA A 43 2.67 -12.80 -12.88
C ALA A 43 3.53 -12.98 -11.62
N ASP A 44 4.83 -13.24 -11.79
CA ASP A 44 5.78 -13.39 -10.69
C ASP A 44 6.44 -12.06 -10.30
N SER A 45 6.09 -10.97 -10.97
CA SER A 45 6.64 -9.65 -10.66
C SER A 45 6.29 -9.24 -9.23
N PRO A 46 7.17 -8.46 -8.57
CA PRO A 46 6.87 -7.96 -7.23
C PRO A 46 5.58 -7.16 -7.21
N LEU A 47 4.73 -7.45 -6.24
CA LEU A 47 3.51 -6.68 -5.98
C LEU A 47 3.84 -5.57 -5.01
N LEU A 48 3.47 -4.36 -5.38
CA LEU A 48 3.69 -3.17 -4.57
C LEU A 48 2.36 -2.51 -4.25
N LEU A 49 2.29 -1.91 -3.08
CA LEU A 49 1.18 -1.08 -2.68
C LEU A 49 1.70 0.34 -2.55
N GLY A 50 1.30 1.21 -3.47
CA GLY A 50 1.66 2.62 -3.42
C GLY A 50 0.72 3.37 -2.49
N VAL A 51 1.28 3.95 -1.44
CA VAL A 51 0.53 4.77 -0.48
C VAL A 51 0.76 6.23 -0.85
N GLU A 52 -0.25 6.86 -1.42
CA GLU A 52 -0.20 8.29 -1.76
C GLU A 52 -0.71 9.09 -0.58
N LEU A 53 0.10 10.00 -0.10
CA LEU A 53 -0.23 10.86 1.04
C LEU A 53 -0.84 12.18 0.57
N LEU A 54 -1.47 12.90 1.49
CA LEU A 54 -2.13 14.17 1.18
C LEU A 54 -1.17 15.21 0.63
N ASP A 55 0.10 15.15 0.98
CA ASP A 55 1.13 16.08 0.48
C ASP A 55 1.69 15.68 -0.89
N GLY A 56 1.19 14.57 -1.47
CA GLY A 56 1.65 14.08 -2.77
C GLY A 56 2.79 13.07 -2.70
N THR A 57 3.35 12.83 -1.51
CA THR A 57 4.39 11.81 -1.34
C THR A 57 3.82 10.43 -1.60
N ILE A 58 4.57 9.57 -2.28
CA ILE A 58 4.18 8.19 -2.52
C ILE A 58 5.18 7.28 -1.81
N VAL A 59 4.66 6.38 -0.96
CA VAL A 59 5.45 5.39 -0.24
C VAL A 59 5.10 4.02 -0.82
N GLU A 60 6.08 3.29 -1.33
CA GLU A 60 5.86 1.97 -1.91
C GLU A 60 6.12 0.89 -0.87
N LEU A 61 5.13 0.05 -0.61
CA LEU A 61 5.23 -1.08 0.30
C LEU A 61 5.28 -2.37 -0.51
N HIS A 62 6.34 -3.17 -0.29
CA HIS A 62 6.50 -4.44 -0.99
C HIS A 62 5.75 -5.55 -0.25
N GLU A 63 5.02 -6.40 -0.97
CA GLU A 63 4.22 -7.46 -0.31
C GLU A 63 5.08 -8.43 0.50
N ALA A 64 6.35 -8.62 0.13
CA ALA A 64 7.26 -9.49 0.86
C ALA A 64 7.89 -8.82 2.09
N ALA A 65 7.66 -7.53 2.30
CA ALA A 65 8.22 -6.83 3.44
C ALA A 65 7.56 -7.29 4.74
N PRO A 66 8.34 -7.60 5.78
CA PRO A 66 7.75 -7.86 7.09
C PRO A 66 6.84 -6.72 7.53
N GLY A 67 5.67 -7.04 8.06
CA GLY A 67 4.69 -6.06 8.48
C GLY A 67 3.67 -5.68 7.41
N PHE A 68 3.82 -6.16 6.17
CA PHE A 68 2.86 -5.85 5.11
C PHE A 68 1.46 -6.34 5.47
N ASP A 69 1.34 -7.58 5.98
CA ASP A 69 0.04 -8.12 6.37
C ASP A 69 -0.59 -7.33 7.52
N ALA A 70 0.23 -6.94 8.49
CA ALA A 70 -0.24 -6.10 9.61
C ALA A 70 -0.72 -4.74 9.11
N PHE A 71 -0.05 -4.18 8.09
CA PHE A 71 -0.49 -2.94 7.45
C PHE A 71 -1.88 -3.11 6.84
N LEU A 72 -2.09 -4.19 6.07
CA LEU A 72 -3.39 -4.44 5.44
C LEU A 72 -4.50 -4.62 6.48
N ASP A 73 -4.22 -5.36 7.54
CA ASP A 73 -5.20 -5.58 8.60
C ASP A 73 -5.63 -4.28 9.27
N ARG A 74 -4.65 -3.45 9.62
CA ARG A 74 -4.95 -2.17 10.28
C ARG A 74 -5.61 -1.20 9.31
N ALA A 75 -5.17 -1.17 8.06
CA ALA A 75 -5.76 -0.32 7.03
C ALA A 75 -7.22 -0.67 6.81
N SER A 76 -7.55 -1.97 6.77
CA SER A 76 -8.94 -2.43 6.62
C SER A 76 -9.83 -1.96 7.77
N ALA A 77 -9.29 -1.88 8.98
CA ALA A 77 -10.03 -1.42 10.15
C ALA A 77 -10.15 0.10 10.23
N THR A 78 -9.26 0.83 9.55
CA THR A 78 -9.10 2.28 9.75
C THR A 78 -9.55 3.10 8.54
N LEU A 79 -9.36 2.58 7.32
CA LEU A 79 -9.68 3.31 6.08
C LEU A 79 -11.02 2.83 5.53
N PRO A 80 -12.08 3.65 5.62
CA PRO A 80 -13.41 3.23 5.18
C PRO A 80 -13.43 3.03 3.65
N GLY A 81 -14.02 1.93 3.22
CA GLY A 81 -14.16 1.64 1.80
C GLY A 81 -12.93 0.99 1.16
N LEU A 82 -11.92 0.64 1.96
CA LEU A 82 -10.78 -0.10 1.43
C LEU A 82 -11.26 -1.46 0.92
N LEU A 83 -10.90 -1.78 -0.34
CA LEU A 83 -11.24 -3.07 -0.93
C LEU A 83 -10.49 -4.19 -0.19
N PRO A 84 -11.16 -5.33 0.07
CA PRO A 84 -10.49 -6.48 0.70
C PRO A 84 -9.36 -6.99 -0.20
N PHE A 85 -8.30 -7.48 0.42
CA PHE A 85 -7.13 -8.02 -0.30
C PHE A 85 -7.55 -9.06 -1.35
N ALA A 86 -8.48 -9.96 -1.01
CA ALA A 86 -8.95 -10.99 -1.92
C ALA A 86 -9.63 -10.42 -3.18
N ALA A 87 -10.18 -9.21 -3.11
CA ALA A 87 -10.88 -8.61 -4.24
C ALA A 87 -9.93 -8.13 -5.33
N TRP A 88 -8.69 -7.79 -4.99
CA TRP A 88 -7.76 -7.21 -5.96
C TRP A 88 -6.48 -8.02 -6.18
N HIS A 89 -6.11 -8.89 -5.24
CA HIS A 89 -4.85 -9.63 -5.33
C HIS A 89 -4.84 -10.61 -6.52
N ALA A 90 -5.86 -11.47 -6.62
CA ALA A 90 -5.94 -12.46 -7.68
C ALA A 90 -6.09 -11.84 -9.07
N PRO A 91 -6.99 -10.84 -9.28
CA PRO A 91 -7.07 -10.17 -10.58
C PRO A 91 -5.76 -9.49 -11.00
N LEU A 92 -5.06 -8.91 -10.04
CA LEU A 92 -3.79 -8.25 -10.33
C LEU A 92 -2.73 -9.27 -10.76
N ARG A 93 -2.62 -10.39 -10.04
CA ARG A 93 -1.68 -11.47 -10.38
C ARG A 93 -2.03 -12.17 -11.69
N ALA A 94 -3.32 -12.21 -12.03
CA ALA A 94 -3.77 -12.83 -13.27
C ALA A 94 -3.49 -11.94 -14.51
N GLY A 95 -3.06 -10.70 -14.31
CA GLY A 95 -2.77 -9.79 -15.41
C GLY A 95 -4.03 -9.24 -16.08
N THR A 96 -5.18 -9.32 -15.41
CA THR A 96 -6.44 -8.81 -15.94
C THR A 96 -6.64 -7.32 -15.68
N SER A 97 -5.79 -6.73 -14.83
CA SER A 97 -5.84 -5.30 -14.53
C SER A 97 -4.95 -4.53 -15.50
N SER A 98 -5.14 -3.20 -15.54
CA SER A 98 -4.31 -2.32 -16.34
C SER A 98 -2.88 -2.27 -15.78
N THR A 99 -1.93 -1.78 -16.61
CA THR A 99 -0.55 -1.58 -16.17
C THR A 99 -0.43 -0.55 -15.05
N GLU A 100 -1.43 0.30 -14.88
CA GLU A 100 -1.46 1.29 -13.81
C GLU A 100 -1.86 0.70 -12.47
N GLY A 101 -2.32 -0.55 -12.46
CA GLY A 101 -2.74 -1.22 -11.24
C GLY A 101 -4.19 -0.94 -10.88
N ILE A 102 -4.52 -1.20 -9.63
CA ILE A 102 -5.88 -1.08 -9.11
C ILE A 102 -5.88 -0.11 -7.94
N VAL A 103 -6.75 0.89 -8.00
CA VAL A 103 -6.99 1.78 -6.84
C VAL A 103 -7.85 1.00 -5.86
N VAL A 104 -7.29 0.72 -4.68
CA VAL A 104 -7.97 -0.09 -3.66
C VAL A 104 -8.58 0.77 -2.55
N PHE A 105 -8.15 2.03 -2.46
CA PHE A 105 -8.72 3.00 -1.54
C PHE A 105 -8.52 4.40 -2.11
N GLU A 106 -9.54 5.24 -1.97
CA GLU A 106 -9.42 6.66 -2.31
C GLU A 106 -10.26 7.48 -1.34
N ARG A 107 -9.61 8.45 -0.72
CA ARG A 107 -10.30 9.36 0.19
C ARG A 107 -10.98 10.44 -0.62
N VAL A 108 -12.29 10.56 -0.46
CA VAL A 108 -13.06 11.59 -1.14
C VAL A 108 -12.95 12.90 -0.38
N ALA A 109 -12.54 13.96 -1.09
CA ALA A 109 -12.50 15.29 -0.50
C ALA A 109 -13.94 15.77 -0.27
N ARG A 110 -14.22 16.24 0.96
CA ARG A 110 -15.51 16.84 1.26
C ARG A 110 -15.47 18.30 0.86
N ARG A 111 -16.53 18.71 0.17
CA ARG A 111 -16.76 20.14 -0.14
C ARG A 111 -17.86 20.65 0.78
N TYR A 112 -17.62 21.80 1.31
CA TYR A 112 -18.60 22.52 2.11
C TYR A 112 -19.08 23.75 1.35
#